data_0b2dbad1f5122c5c7c6fd25c6be3d1f8
#
_entry.id   0b2dbad1f5122c5c7c6fd25c6be3d1f8
#
_cell.length_a   1.000
_cell.length_b   1.000
_cell.length_c   1.000
_cell.angle_alpha   90.00
_cell.angle_beta   90.00
_cell.angle_gamma   90.00
#
_symmetry.space_group_name_H-M   'P 1'
#
loop_
_entity.id
_entity.type
_entity.pdbx_description
1 polymer ?
#
loop_
_entity_poly.entity_id
_entity_poly.type
_entity_poly.pdbx_seq_one_letter_code
_entity_poly.pdbx_strand_id
1 'polypeptide(L)'
;MGIRKRSIQANYLKVNDMFELLGTGFTELNESPSAQTANKRYINQVSATQSITGYEWSTSFNTDQIASDKAIEYIRNIGEMLLTGADTETEYIIVDLDKKASEENKFRARKFKVAIAVDSFDDNDGELGISGTFLGQSDPIEGTFDTSTKTFEEGFTKKVVDVSYTNTGSITEISVPGITFNDSEDKFKGVPFDLDKFTFKDNGALKTATLGSSWTIK
;
A
#
# COMPACT_ATOMS: atom_id res chain seq x y z
N MET A 1 1.29 -16.01 13.42
CA MET A 1 0.72 -14.72 12.98
C MET A 1 1.50 -13.60 13.67
N GLY A 2 2.05 -12.64 12.91
CA GLY A 2 2.80 -11.51 13.46
C GLY A 2 1.98 -10.22 13.37
N ILE A 3 2.24 -9.27 14.28
CA ILE A 3 1.68 -7.92 14.23
C ILE A 3 2.28 -7.20 13.03
N ARG A 4 1.44 -6.53 12.22
CA ARG A 4 1.88 -5.71 11.09
C ARG A 4 2.63 -4.48 11.61
N LYS A 5 3.89 -4.33 11.19
CA LYS A 5 4.75 -3.21 11.63
C LYS A 5 4.55 -1.99 10.74
N ARG A 6 4.74 -0.78 11.28
CA ARG A 6 4.67 0.47 10.52
C ARG A 6 5.67 0.51 9.35
N SER A 7 6.85 -0.10 9.53
CA SER A 7 7.93 -0.13 8.51
C SER A 7 7.59 -0.87 7.21
N ILE A 8 6.49 -1.63 7.17
CA ILE A 8 6.01 -2.27 5.94
C ILE A 8 5.04 -1.40 5.13
N GLN A 9 4.84 -0.16 5.53
CA GLN A 9 4.02 0.81 4.82
C GLN A 9 4.83 2.07 4.54
N ALA A 10 4.85 2.50 3.29
CA ALA A 10 5.46 3.75 2.87
C ALA A 10 4.38 4.73 2.41
N ASN A 11 4.60 6.01 2.67
CA ASN A 11 3.67 7.08 2.33
C ASN A 11 4.37 8.07 1.40
N TYR A 12 3.69 8.50 0.35
CA TYR A 12 4.21 9.45 -0.62
C TYR A 12 3.22 10.59 -0.83
N LEU A 13 3.75 11.78 -1.01
CA LEU A 13 3.00 12.99 -1.34
C LEU A 13 3.48 13.50 -2.71
N LYS A 14 2.57 13.90 -3.57
CA LYS A 14 2.92 14.48 -4.86
C LYS A 14 3.30 15.95 -4.68
N VAL A 15 4.50 16.31 -5.09
CA VAL A 15 5.06 17.66 -5.06
C VAL A 15 5.60 17.97 -6.44
N ASN A 16 5.09 19.01 -7.11
CA ASN A 16 5.56 19.41 -8.44
C ASN A 16 5.67 18.24 -9.44
N ASP A 17 4.61 17.45 -9.57
CA ASP A 17 4.51 16.26 -10.45
C ASP A 17 5.37 15.05 -10.06
N MET A 18 6.09 15.08 -8.96
CA MET A 18 6.88 13.98 -8.43
C MET A 18 6.35 13.50 -7.08
N PHE A 19 6.33 12.19 -6.86
CA PHE A 19 6.00 11.64 -5.54
C PHE A 19 7.23 11.64 -4.64
N GLU A 20 7.16 12.35 -3.51
CA GLU A 20 8.19 12.40 -2.50
C GLU A 20 7.80 11.53 -1.30
N LEU A 21 8.78 10.79 -0.76
CA LEU A 21 8.57 9.89 0.38
C LEU A 21 8.41 10.69 1.67
N LEU A 22 7.32 10.46 2.38
CA LEU A 22 7.12 10.98 3.73
C LEU A 22 7.79 10.04 4.74
N GLY A 23 9.05 10.29 5.04
CA GLY A 23 9.88 9.43 5.89
C GLY A 23 10.64 10.22 6.93
N THR A 24 11.79 10.75 6.55
CA THR A 24 12.63 11.53 7.47
C THR A 24 11.88 12.77 7.96
N GLY A 25 11.92 13.03 9.26
CA GLY A 25 11.21 14.12 9.91
C GLY A 25 9.78 13.77 10.33
N PHE A 26 9.08 12.91 9.62
CA PHE A 26 7.72 12.51 9.99
C PHE A 26 7.73 11.57 11.20
N THR A 27 7.17 12.03 12.29
CA THR A 27 7.00 11.26 13.54
C THR A 27 5.63 10.61 13.62
N GLU A 28 4.64 11.15 12.90
CA GLU A 28 3.28 10.65 12.89
C GLU A 28 2.66 10.71 11.48
N LEU A 29 2.00 9.63 11.08
CA LEU A 29 1.13 9.52 9.90
C LEU A 29 0.02 8.53 10.25
N ASN A 30 -1.10 9.01 10.82
CA ASN A 30 -2.18 8.18 11.33
C ASN A 30 -3.40 8.25 10.39
N GLU A 31 -3.66 7.14 9.70
CA GLU A 31 -4.82 6.99 8.82
C GLU A 31 -6.10 6.78 9.64
N SER A 32 -7.13 7.59 9.37
CA SER A 32 -8.45 7.51 9.96
C SER A 32 -9.53 7.40 8.88
N PRO A 33 -10.12 6.22 8.67
CA PRO A 33 -11.23 6.06 7.72
C PRO A 33 -12.51 6.81 8.13
N SER A 34 -12.77 7.00 9.43
CA SER A 34 -13.88 7.78 9.97
C SER A 34 -15.26 7.43 9.37
N ALA A 35 -15.74 6.22 9.68
CA ALA A 35 -17.02 5.73 9.19
C ALA A 35 -18.21 6.57 9.67
N GLN A 36 -19.04 7.04 8.75
CA GLN A 36 -20.30 7.73 9.03
C GLN A 36 -21.43 6.73 9.11
N THR A 37 -22.26 6.84 10.14
CA THR A 37 -23.35 5.89 10.39
C THR A 37 -24.72 6.57 10.44
N ALA A 38 -25.73 5.88 9.91
CA ALA A 38 -27.14 6.27 10.09
C ALA A 38 -27.90 5.18 10.84
N ASN A 39 -28.82 5.63 11.70
CA ASN A 39 -29.70 4.76 12.47
C ASN A 39 -31.13 4.85 11.94
N LYS A 40 -31.75 3.72 11.66
CA LYS A 40 -33.16 3.65 11.29
C LYS A 40 -33.88 2.61 12.13
N ARG A 41 -35.04 3.01 12.70
CA ARG A 41 -35.91 2.11 13.44
C ARG A 41 -37.31 2.14 12.84
N TYR A 42 -37.82 1.00 12.47
CA TYR A 42 -39.21 0.85 12.04
C TYR A 42 -40.15 0.69 13.25
N ILE A 43 -41.45 1.00 13.06
CA ILE A 43 -42.44 1.00 14.13
C ILE A 43 -42.66 -0.37 14.80
N ASN A 44 -42.28 -1.45 14.11
CA ASN A 44 -42.37 -2.84 14.58
C ASN A 44 -41.07 -3.38 15.16
N GLN A 45 -40.02 -2.52 15.31
CA GLN A 45 -38.72 -2.92 15.84
C GLN A 45 -38.47 -2.31 17.23
N VAL A 46 -37.93 -3.13 18.12
CA VAL A 46 -37.46 -2.66 19.45
C VAL A 46 -36.10 -1.96 19.32
N SER A 47 -35.19 -2.49 18.47
CA SER A 47 -33.84 -1.97 18.23
C SER A 47 -33.72 -1.28 16.88
N ALA A 48 -32.90 -0.23 16.80
CA ALA A 48 -32.56 0.42 15.53
C ALA A 48 -31.56 -0.40 14.74
N THR A 49 -31.72 -0.39 13.41
CA THR A 49 -30.70 -0.90 12.48
C THR A 49 -29.70 0.21 12.19
N GLN A 50 -28.41 -0.12 12.32
CA GLN A 50 -27.31 0.79 11.98
C GLN A 50 -26.75 0.43 10.62
N SER A 51 -26.47 1.42 9.78
CA SER A 51 -25.82 1.27 8.49
C SER A 51 -24.69 2.29 8.33
N ILE A 52 -23.60 1.89 7.65
CA ILE A 52 -22.54 2.80 7.26
C ILE A 52 -23.00 3.53 5.99
N THR A 53 -23.00 4.86 6.02
CA THR A 53 -23.46 5.72 4.92
C THR A 53 -22.32 6.31 4.10
N GLY A 54 -21.09 6.31 4.64
CA GLY A 54 -19.92 6.84 3.98
C GLY A 54 -18.70 6.81 4.88
N TYR A 55 -17.61 7.37 4.38
CA TYR A 55 -16.36 7.56 5.12
C TYR A 55 -15.85 8.99 4.91
N GLU A 56 -15.34 9.58 5.98
CA GLU A 56 -14.64 10.87 5.97
C GLU A 56 -13.15 10.60 6.23
N TRP A 57 -12.48 10.07 5.21
CA TRP A 57 -11.10 9.64 5.34
C TRP A 57 -10.15 10.82 5.54
N SER A 58 -9.20 10.65 6.45
CA SER A 58 -8.13 11.61 6.70
C SER A 58 -6.86 10.90 7.19
N THR A 59 -5.74 11.61 7.14
CA THR A 59 -4.48 11.18 7.78
C THR A 59 -3.88 12.36 8.52
N SER A 60 -3.80 12.28 9.85
CA SER A 60 -3.04 13.26 10.63
C SER A 60 -1.54 13.05 10.45
N PHE A 61 -0.79 14.13 10.45
CA PHE A 61 0.67 14.11 10.38
C PHE A 61 1.30 15.03 11.43
N ASN A 62 2.51 14.63 11.85
CA ASN A 62 3.42 15.46 12.61
C ASN A 62 4.82 15.28 12.06
N THR A 63 5.55 16.37 11.82
CA THR A 63 6.88 16.35 11.22
C THR A 63 7.74 17.49 11.75
N ASP A 64 9.06 17.25 11.84
CA ASP A 64 10.04 18.29 12.03
C ASP A 64 10.25 19.07 10.73
N GLN A 65 10.60 20.36 10.84
CA GLN A 65 10.87 21.20 9.67
C GLN A 65 12.28 20.93 9.12
N ILE A 66 12.41 19.99 8.20
CA ILE A 66 13.66 19.67 7.53
C ILE A 66 13.73 20.45 6.21
N ALA A 67 14.54 21.50 6.17
CA ALA A 67 14.64 22.41 5.02
C ALA A 67 15.11 21.75 3.70
N SER A 68 15.75 20.59 3.76
CA SER A 68 16.17 19.85 2.55
C SER A 68 15.10 18.89 2.00
N ASP A 69 14.00 18.68 2.74
CA ASP A 69 12.91 17.78 2.34
C ASP A 69 11.84 18.55 1.56
N LYS A 70 11.61 18.15 0.32
CA LYS A 70 10.68 18.84 -0.59
C LYS A 70 9.23 18.71 -0.16
N ALA A 71 8.84 17.59 0.45
CA ALA A 71 7.46 17.40 0.91
C ALA A 71 7.18 18.29 2.13
N ILE A 72 8.13 18.36 3.06
CA ILE A 72 8.01 19.23 4.25
C ILE A 72 7.99 20.70 3.83
N GLU A 73 8.87 21.11 2.90
CA GLU A 73 8.90 22.47 2.37
C GLU A 73 7.59 22.86 1.68
N TYR A 74 7.00 21.92 0.90
CA TYR A 74 5.70 22.13 0.26
C TYR A 74 4.57 22.30 1.28
N ILE A 75 4.50 21.42 2.30
CA ILE A 75 3.52 21.50 3.38
C ILE A 75 3.69 22.82 4.16
N ARG A 76 4.93 23.18 4.50
CA ARG A 76 5.25 24.43 5.20
C ARG A 76 4.73 25.65 4.45
N ASN A 77 5.01 25.73 3.15
CA ASN A 77 4.57 26.86 2.31
C ASN A 77 3.05 27.01 2.29
N ILE A 78 2.29 25.90 2.28
CA ILE A 78 0.82 25.94 2.36
C ILE A 78 0.37 26.63 3.65
N GLY A 79 0.97 26.26 4.79
CA GLY A 79 0.61 26.84 6.08
C GLY A 79 1.08 28.29 6.24
N GLU A 80 2.33 28.62 5.87
CA GLU A 80 2.89 29.95 5.99
C GLU A 80 2.14 30.99 5.11
N MET A 81 1.72 30.58 3.91
CA MET A 81 1.00 31.45 2.98
C MET A 81 -0.52 31.38 3.15
N LEU A 82 -1.01 30.60 4.11
CA LEU A 82 -2.44 30.41 4.37
C LEU A 82 -3.22 30.06 3.08
N LEU A 83 -2.66 29.16 2.27
CA LEU A 83 -3.26 28.75 1.01
C LEU A 83 -4.57 28.02 1.25
N THR A 84 -5.51 28.13 0.32
CA THR A 84 -6.84 27.54 0.41
C THR A 84 -7.31 26.96 -0.93
N GLY A 85 -8.31 26.07 -0.89
CA GLY A 85 -8.92 25.51 -2.08
C GLY A 85 -7.92 24.68 -2.92
N ALA A 86 -7.92 24.88 -4.24
CA ALA A 86 -7.12 24.10 -5.17
C ALA A 86 -5.61 24.18 -4.92
N ASP A 87 -5.13 25.27 -4.31
CA ASP A 87 -3.70 25.45 -4.01
C ASP A 87 -3.19 24.53 -2.89
N THR A 88 -4.11 23.91 -2.12
CA THR A 88 -3.80 22.93 -1.08
C THR A 88 -3.99 21.49 -1.54
N GLU A 89 -4.55 21.29 -2.76
CA GLU A 89 -4.88 19.96 -3.27
C GLU A 89 -3.69 19.27 -3.92
N THR A 90 -3.52 18.00 -3.59
CA THR A 90 -2.49 17.15 -4.18
C THR A 90 -2.89 15.66 -4.14
N GLU A 91 -2.00 14.78 -4.57
CA GLU A 91 -2.17 13.32 -4.50
C GLU A 91 -1.31 12.74 -3.37
N TYR A 92 -1.92 11.86 -2.60
CA TYR A 92 -1.27 11.12 -1.51
C TYR A 92 -1.38 9.62 -1.77
N ILE A 93 -0.28 8.88 -1.57
CA ILE A 93 -0.23 7.45 -1.81
C ILE A 93 0.23 6.71 -0.58
N ILE A 94 -0.50 5.65 -0.24
CA ILE A 94 -0.14 4.68 0.79
C ILE A 94 0.27 3.39 0.08
N VAL A 95 1.52 2.96 0.28
CA VAL A 95 2.11 1.78 -0.34
C VAL A 95 2.28 0.67 0.68
N ASP A 96 1.73 -0.50 0.40
CA ASP A 96 1.86 -1.71 1.20
C ASP A 96 3.08 -2.53 0.73
N LEU A 97 4.26 -2.34 1.35
CA LEU A 97 5.52 -2.99 0.96
C LEU A 97 5.53 -4.51 1.17
N ASP A 98 4.58 -5.02 1.95
CA ASP A 98 4.34 -6.46 2.15
C ASP A 98 3.48 -7.10 1.05
N LYS A 99 2.90 -6.29 0.15
CA LYS A 99 2.05 -6.76 -0.95
C LYS A 99 2.71 -6.46 -2.30
N LYS A 100 3.63 -7.35 -2.69
CA LYS A 100 4.33 -7.22 -3.96
C LYS A 100 3.39 -7.46 -5.15
N ALA A 101 3.54 -6.64 -6.19
CA ALA A 101 2.93 -6.85 -7.49
C ALA A 101 3.73 -7.89 -8.31
N SER A 102 3.26 -8.19 -9.52
CA SER A 102 3.93 -9.14 -10.44
C SER A 102 5.32 -8.68 -10.86
N GLU A 103 5.54 -7.38 -10.95
CA GLU A 103 6.81 -6.79 -11.35
C GLU A 103 7.70 -6.45 -10.15
N GLU A 104 9.01 -6.37 -10.40
CA GLU A 104 9.98 -6.00 -9.38
C GLU A 104 9.80 -4.52 -8.98
N ASN A 105 10.05 -4.21 -7.70
CA ASN A 105 9.88 -2.87 -7.09
C ASN A 105 8.47 -2.29 -7.13
N LYS A 106 7.48 -3.02 -7.65
CA LYS A 106 6.07 -2.63 -7.65
C LYS A 106 5.33 -3.27 -6.48
N PHE A 107 4.52 -2.47 -5.80
CA PHE A 107 3.76 -2.86 -4.61
C PHE A 107 2.32 -2.37 -4.72
N ARG A 108 1.42 -3.05 -4.01
CA ARG A 108 0.04 -2.57 -3.86
C ARG A 108 0.04 -1.17 -3.25
N ALA A 109 -0.73 -0.28 -3.84
CA ALA A 109 -0.88 1.08 -3.35
C ALA A 109 -2.34 1.54 -3.39
N ARG A 110 -2.65 2.51 -2.53
CA ARG A 110 -3.91 3.26 -2.55
C ARG A 110 -3.59 4.73 -2.75
N LYS A 111 -4.13 5.32 -3.81
CA LYS A 111 -3.99 6.73 -4.13
C LYS A 111 -5.23 7.49 -3.69
N PHE A 112 -5.03 8.62 -3.04
CA PHE A 112 -6.06 9.55 -2.59
C PHE A 112 -5.80 10.92 -3.20
N LYS A 113 -6.84 11.63 -3.59
CA LYS A 113 -6.78 13.08 -3.76
C LYS A 113 -7.01 13.70 -2.39
N VAL A 114 -6.14 14.59 -1.95
CA VAL A 114 -6.18 15.20 -0.61
C VAL A 114 -6.02 16.70 -0.67
N ALA A 115 -6.62 17.39 0.30
CA ALA A 115 -6.27 18.76 0.62
C ALA A 115 -5.42 18.76 1.89
N ILE A 116 -4.37 19.56 1.92
CA ILE A 116 -3.45 19.67 3.06
C ILE A 116 -3.94 20.80 3.97
N ALA A 117 -4.34 20.44 5.19
CA ALA A 117 -4.64 21.37 6.25
C ALA A 117 -3.47 21.41 7.23
N VAL A 118 -2.77 22.53 7.33
CA VAL A 118 -1.73 22.77 8.33
C VAL A 118 -2.37 23.40 9.55
N ASP A 119 -2.25 22.74 10.71
CA ASP A 119 -2.93 23.15 11.93
C ASP A 119 -2.03 24.04 12.81
N SER A 120 -0.76 23.68 12.94
CA SER A 120 0.19 24.46 13.77
C SER A 120 1.63 24.34 13.28
N PHE A 121 2.40 25.36 13.65
CA PHE A 121 3.85 25.37 13.67
C PHE A 121 4.29 25.36 15.13
N ASP A 122 4.97 24.30 15.54
CA ASP A 122 5.30 24.06 16.94
C ASP A 122 6.78 24.31 17.19
N ASP A 123 7.10 24.78 18.41
CA ASP A 123 8.48 24.84 18.95
C ASP A 123 8.64 23.66 19.92
N ASN A 124 9.44 22.70 19.51
CA ASN A 124 9.76 21.50 20.28
C ASN A 124 11.22 21.60 20.78
N ASP A 125 11.41 22.26 21.92
CA ASP A 125 12.74 22.36 22.56
C ASP A 125 13.80 23.04 21.67
N GLY A 126 13.39 24.03 20.84
CA GLY A 126 14.24 24.77 19.92
C GLY A 126 14.28 24.20 18.50
N GLU A 127 13.53 23.12 18.23
CA GLU A 127 13.32 22.57 16.89
C GLU A 127 11.90 22.92 16.41
N LEU A 128 11.77 23.34 15.15
CA LEU A 128 10.47 23.70 14.60
C LEU A 128 9.77 22.46 14.05
N GLY A 129 8.51 22.27 14.47
CA GLY A 129 7.62 21.24 13.98
C GLY A 129 6.49 21.79 13.12
N ILE A 130 5.80 20.90 12.41
CA ILE A 130 4.55 21.16 11.68
C ILE A 130 3.59 20.03 12.00
N SER A 131 2.37 20.37 12.40
CA SER A 131 1.29 19.40 12.49
C SER A 131 0.12 19.77 11.59
N GLY A 132 -0.63 18.75 11.18
CA GLY A 132 -1.77 18.96 10.31
C GLY A 132 -2.46 17.68 9.88
N THR A 133 -3.31 17.82 8.86
CA THR A 133 -4.13 16.70 8.39
C THR A 133 -4.25 16.71 6.87
N PHE A 134 -4.04 15.56 6.22
CA PHE A 134 -4.43 15.32 4.84
C PHE A 134 -5.91 14.94 4.81
N LEU A 135 -6.74 15.79 4.24
CA LEU A 135 -8.20 15.63 4.15
C LEU A 135 -8.55 14.98 2.81
N GLY A 136 -9.20 13.81 2.83
CA GLY A 136 -9.62 13.10 1.63
C GLY A 136 -10.65 13.90 0.81
N GLN A 137 -10.40 14.04 -0.49
CA GLN A 137 -11.26 14.74 -1.44
C GLN A 137 -11.98 13.77 -2.41
N SER A 138 -11.60 12.49 -2.40
CA SER A 138 -12.18 11.46 -3.25
C SER A 138 -12.04 10.08 -2.63
N ASP A 139 -12.76 9.11 -3.19
CA ASP A 139 -12.56 7.71 -2.88
C ASP A 139 -11.14 7.26 -3.24
N PRO A 140 -10.58 6.27 -2.51
CA PRO A 140 -9.27 5.72 -2.81
C PRO A 140 -9.27 4.94 -4.12
N ILE A 141 -8.23 5.14 -4.93
CA ILE A 141 -7.99 4.36 -6.14
C ILE A 141 -6.94 3.30 -5.81
N GLU A 142 -7.30 2.02 -5.96
CA GLU A 142 -6.35 0.92 -5.80
C GLU A 142 -5.48 0.79 -7.05
N GLY A 143 -4.19 0.61 -6.83
CA GLY A 143 -3.23 0.47 -7.92
C GLY A 143 -1.92 -0.14 -7.47
N THR A 144 -0.94 0.02 -8.34
CA THR A 144 0.44 -0.44 -8.16
C THR A 144 1.35 0.78 -8.15
N PHE A 145 2.26 0.83 -7.19
CA PHE A 145 3.27 1.88 -7.09
C PHE A 145 4.66 1.30 -7.26
N ASP A 146 5.42 1.85 -8.22
CA ASP A 146 6.82 1.54 -8.41
C ASP A 146 7.67 2.46 -7.53
N THR A 147 8.38 1.87 -6.56
CA THR A 147 9.20 2.63 -5.60
C THR A 147 10.50 3.13 -6.19
N SER A 148 10.95 2.61 -7.34
CA SER A 148 12.18 3.03 -8.01
C SER A 148 11.95 4.23 -8.93
N THR A 149 10.85 4.21 -9.70
CA THR A 149 10.47 5.31 -10.60
C THR A 149 9.53 6.32 -9.95
N LYS A 150 8.98 5.98 -8.78
CA LYS A 150 7.97 6.77 -8.05
C LYS A 150 6.73 7.06 -8.90
N THR A 151 6.24 6.04 -9.60
CA THR A 151 5.06 6.14 -10.48
C THR A 151 3.92 5.27 -9.97
N PHE A 152 2.69 5.77 -10.15
CA PHE A 152 1.46 5.05 -9.81
C PHE A 152 0.74 4.61 -11.09
N GLU A 153 0.31 3.36 -11.11
CA GLU A 153 -0.53 2.77 -12.15
C GLU A 153 -1.81 2.22 -11.52
N GLU A 154 -2.96 2.48 -12.13
CA GLU A 154 -4.23 1.93 -11.65
C GLU A 154 -4.31 0.43 -11.85
N GLY A 155 -4.90 -0.27 -10.90
CA GLY A 155 -5.01 -1.71 -10.87
C GLY A 155 -3.86 -2.38 -10.13
N PHE A 156 -4.20 -3.45 -9.40
CA PHE A 156 -3.24 -4.25 -8.65
C PHE A 156 -3.41 -5.73 -8.99
N THR A 157 -2.36 -6.31 -9.57
CA THR A 157 -2.25 -7.75 -9.76
C THR A 157 -1.18 -8.28 -8.81
N LYS A 158 -1.61 -9.05 -7.81
CA LYS A 158 -0.69 -9.67 -6.86
C LYS A 158 0.29 -10.57 -7.61
N LYS A 159 1.57 -10.52 -7.25
CA LYS A 159 2.56 -11.44 -7.80
C LYS A 159 2.10 -12.88 -7.58
N VAL A 160 1.90 -13.56 -8.69
CA VAL A 160 1.56 -14.98 -8.71
C VAL A 160 2.87 -15.77 -8.74
N VAL A 161 2.83 -17.00 -8.27
CA VAL A 161 3.96 -17.93 -8.35
C VAL A 161 4.29 -18.17 -9.83
N ASP A 162 5.47 -17.78 -10.26
CA ASP A 162 5.97 -18.10 -11.59
C ASP A 162 6.56 -19.52 -11.58
N VAL A 163 6.05 -20.37 -12.45
CA VAL A 163 6.55 -21.74 -12.62
C VAL A 163 7.13 -21.87 -14.01
N SER A 164 8.44 -22.07 -14.10
CA SER A 164 9.14 -22.30 -15.34
C SER A 164 9.32 -23.81 -15.58
N TYR A 165 9.11 -24.24 -16.82
CA TYR A 165 9.21 -25.64 -17.22
C TYR A 165 10.30 -25.82 -18.26
N THR A 166 10.96 -27.00 -18.25
CA THR A 166 11.79 -27.43 -19.36
C THR A 166 10.91 -27.88 -20.54
N ASN A 167 11.49 -28.01 -21.74
CA ASN A 167 10.80 -28.59 -22.91
C ASN A 167 10.36 -30.04 -22.68
N THR A 168 10.81 -30.69 -21.61
CA THR A 168 10.45 -32.08 -21.24
C THR A 168 9.38 -32.12 -20.14
N GLY A 169 8.82 -30.96 -19.71
CA GLY A 169 7.77 -30.85 -18.68
C GLY A 169 8.28 -30.93 -17.25
N SER A 170 9.60 -30.92 -17.02
CA SER A 170 10.15 -30.80 -15.65
C SER A 170 10.17 -29.37 -15.20
N ILE A 171 9.80 -29.11 -13.94
CA ILE A 171 9.87 -27.77 -13.35
C ILE A 171 11.35 -27.41 -13.17
N THR A 172 11.74 -26.27 -13.75
CA THR A 172 13.08 -25.69 -13.61
C THR A 172 13.16 -24.67 -12.50
N GLU A 173 12.06 -23.97 -12.27
CA GLU A 173 11.99 -22.90 -11.26
C GLU A 173 10.56 -22.73 -10.76
N ILE A 174 10.40 -22.60 -9.45
CA ILE A 174 9.17 -22.12 -8.81
C ILE A 174 9.52 -20.84 -8.08
N SER A 175 9.02 -19.70 -8.56
CA SER A 175 9.18 -18.42 -7.88
C SER A 175 7.95 -18.15 -7.03
N VAL A 176 8.12 -18.18 -5.71
CA VAL A 176 7.12 -17.73 -4.74
C VAL A 176 7.58 -16.38 -4.19
N PRO A 177 6.72 -15.39 -3.96
CA PRO A 177 7.16 -14.13 -3.37
C PRO A 177 8.00 -14.34 -2.10
N GLY A 178 9.31 -14.05 -2.19
CA GLY A 178 10.28 -14.23 -1.11
C GLY A 178 10.97 -15.60 -1.04
N ILE A 179 10.64 -16.56 -1.91
CA ILE A 179 11.29 -17.88 -1.96
C ILE A 179 11.52 -18.24 -3.43
N THR A 180 12.77 -18.48 -3.81
CA THR A 180 13.13 -18.98 -5.13
C THR A 180 13.64 -20.42 -4.97
N PHE A 181 13.01 -21.35 -5.69
CA PHE A 181 13.47 -22.73 -5.80
C PHE A 181 14.11 -22.90 -7.17
N ASN A 182 15.38 -23.17 -7.19
CA ASN A 182 16.16 -23.27 -8.42
C ASN A 182 16.60 -24.73 -8.64
N ASP A 183 16.44 -25.24 -9.85
CA ASP A 183 16.83 -26.62 -10.21
C ASP A 183 18.35 -26.87 -10.08
N SER A 184 19.15 -25.79 -10.11
CA SER A 184 20.61 -25.84 -9.92
C SER A 184 21.05 -26.37 -8.54
N GLU A 185 20.15 -26.43 -7.56
CA GLU A 185 20.45 -26.93 -6.21
C GLU A 185 20.10 -28.42 -6.00
N ASP A 186 19.86 -29.20 -7.07
CA ASP A 186 19.56 -30.67 -7.05
C ASP A 186 18.31 -31.08 -6.24
N LYS A 187 17.53 -30.15 -5.70
CA LYS A 187 16.37 -30.47 -4.86
C LYS A 187 15.15 -30.96 -5.65
N PHE A 188 15.09 -30.68 -6.94
CA PHE A 188 13.95 -30.97 -7.82
C PHE A 188 14.32 -31.77 -9.08
N LYS A 189 15.59 -32.10 -9.24
CA LYS A 189 16.10 -32.79 -10.42
C LYS A 189 15.50 -34.17 -10.58
N GLY A 190 14.82 -34.39 -11.69
CA GLY A 190 14.30 -35.72 -12.07
C GLY A 190 12.98 -36.12 -11.41
N VAL A 191 12.27 -35.21 -10.72
CA VAL A 191 10.93 -35.49 -10.21
C VAL A 191 9.90 -35.20 -11.32
N PRO A 192 9.19 -36.21 -11.84
CA PRO A 192 8.13 -35.98 -12.80
C PRO A 192 6.98 -35.24 -12.13
N PHE A 193 6.66 -34.04 -12.64
CA PHE A 193 5.48 -33.28 -12.21
C PHE A 193 4.27 -33.76 -13.00
N ASP A 194 3.27 -34.20 -12.27
CA ASP A 194 1.97 -34.52 -12.81
C ASP A 194 1.14 -33.24 -12.90
N LEU A 195 0.99 -32.70 -14.11
CA LEU A 195 0.26 -31.46 -14.37
C LEU A 195 -1.21 -31.55 -13.93
N ASP A 196 -1.79 -32.74 -13.84
CA ASP A 196 -3.15 -32.96 -13.37
C ASP A 196 -3.34 -32.65 -11.88
N LYS A 197 -2.25 -32.50 -11.15
CA LYS A 197 -2.25 -32.13 -9.71
C LYS A 197 -2.15 -30.62 -9.48
N PHE A 198 -2.00 -29.83 -10.54
CA PHE A 198 -2.00 -28.39 -10.46
C PHE A 198 -3.34 -27.85 -10.96
N THR A 199 -4.04 -27.08 -10.16
CA THR A 199 -5.22 -26.34 -10.61
C THR A 199 -4.91 -24.85 -10.62
N PHE A 200 -5.35 -24.18 -11.67
CA PHE A 200 -5.18 -22.76 -11.87
C PHE A 200 -6.51 -22.04 -11.74
N LYS A 201 -6.50 -20.80 -11.32
CA LYS A 201 -7.62 -19.88 -11.40
C LYS A 201 -7.75 -19.35 -12.83
N ASP A 202 -8.90 -18.77 -13.18
CA ASP A 202 -9.16 -18.21 -14.51
C ASP A 202 -8.15 -17.12 -14.94
N ASN A 203 -7.48 -16.50 -13.99
CA ASN A 203 -6.42 -15.51 -14.21
C ASN A 203 -5.00 -16.12 -14.30
N GLY A 204 -4.87 -17.43 -14.44
CA GLY A 204 -3.59 -18.15 -14.51
C GLY A 204 -2.88 -18.37 -13.16
N ALA A 205 -3.43 -17.85 -12.05
CA ALA A 205 -2.84 -18.05 -10.74
C ALA A 205 -2.99 -19.50 -10.26
N LEU A 206 -1.93 -20.10 -9.70
CA LEU A 206 -1.98 -21.41 -9.10
C LEU A 206 -3.04 -21.44 -7.99
N LYS A 207 -4.03 -22.34 -8.10
CA LYS A 207 -5.09 -22.50 -7.13
C LYS A 207 -4.71 -23.55 -6.10
N THR A 208 -4.24 -24.69 -6.54
CA THR A 208 -3.76 -25.77 -5.68
C THR A 208 -2.60 -26.50 -6.36
N ALA A 209 -1.65 -26.96 -5.55
CA ALA A 209 -0.62 -27.91 -5.96
C ALA A 209 -0.59 -29.04 -4.95
N THR A 210 -0.69 -30.29 -5.43
CA THR A 210 -0.51 -31.46 -4.57
C THR A 210 0.95 -31.92 -4.70
N LEU A 211 1.72 -31.69 -3.65
CA LEU A 211 3.09 -32.17 -3.56
C LEU A 211 3.11 -33.64 -3.13
N GLY A 212 3.99 -34.44 -3.71
CA GLY A 212 4.19 -35.80 -3.28
C GLY A 212 4.69 -35.87 -1.82
N SER A 213 4.53 -36.99 -1.16
CA SER A 213 4.83 -37.20 0.28
C SER A 213 6.28 -36.96 0.72
N SER A 214 7.18 -36.68 -0.24
CA SER A 214 8.61 -36.41 -0.01
C SER A 214 8.96 -34.91 0.07
N TRP A 215 7.98 -33.99 0.01
CA TRP A 215 8.20 -32.56 -0.07
C TRP A 215 7.76 -31.83 1.19
N THR A 216 8.68 -31.16 1.81
CA THR A 216 8.37 -30.27 2.95
C THR A 216 8.77 -28.86 2.56
N ILE A 217 7.79 -27.97 2.44
CA ILE A 217 8.05 -26.54 2.36
C ILE A 217 8.41 -26.05 3.77
N LYS A 218 9.63 -25.60 3.95
CA LYS A 218 10.08 -24.98 5.22
C LYS A 218 9.89 -23.48 5.14
#